data_101954d99538f9fdb3abf90e752635f7
#
_entry.id   101954d99538f9fdb3abf90e752635f7
#
_cell.length_a   1.000
_cell.length_b   1.000
_cell.length_c   1.000
_cell.angle_alpha   90.00
_cell.angle_beta   90.00
_cell.angle_gamma   90.00
#
_symmetry.space_group_name_H-M   'P 1'
#
loop_
_entity.id
_entity.type
_entity.pdbx_description
1 polymer ?
#
loop_
_entity_poly.entity_id
_entity_poly.type
_entity_poly.pdbx_seq_one_letter_code
_entity_poly.pdbx_strand_id
1 'polypeptide(L)'
;KHWRDTVRGGLIGFVTGLLPGVGGAVGDFLAYGATKAAHKGEKQEVPFGSGNPVGLLGCEGANNAQKVSSMIPACLFGIPAAPFAAMVMAICMYFGMEIGTPSLLDDINFTNSLAFGYIFGTIGVALLSIFSYKYILKVLEVPFWIYATFILAVIVYANMQYTGGWEDLALLAILSAIGVVCKTFNISRPAILVAYVVAFKIDEYFWGTLQLYGYKQWKPGLSSMEGFRWFELFNIWNHPIFLVCILIAVGIFLNSVLRKDKGLDYT
;
A
#
# COMPACT_ATOMS: atom_id res chain seq x y z
N LYS A 1 -0.83 -7.33 29.87
CA LYS A 1 0.59 -7.51 30.25
C LYS A 1 1.53 -7.17 29.08
N HIS A 2 1.12 -7.41 27.83
CA HIS A 2 1.94 -7.30 26.60
C HIS A 2 1.64 -6.04 25.74
N TRP A 3 1.11 -4.98 26.32
CA TRP A 3 0.78 -3.75 25.58
C TRP A 3 2.00 -3.12 24.87
N ARG A 4 3.20 -3.31 25.43
CA ARG A 4 4.45 -2.83 24.82
C ARG A 4 4.73 -3.48 23.47
N ASP A 5 4.36 -4.74 23.31
CA ASP A 5 4.54 -5.48 22.05
C ASP A 5 3.57 -4.97 21.00
N THR A 6 2.33 -4.70 21.38
CA THR A 6 1.35 -4.07 20.50
C THR A 6 1.79 -2.67 20.07
N VAL A 7 2.30 -1.84 20.99
CA VAL A 7 2.80 -0.50 20.64
C VAL A 7 4.04 -0.57 19.75
N ARG A 8 4.98 -1.47 20.04
CA ARG A 8 6.14 -1.70 19.18
C ARG A 8 5.73 -2.11 17.77
N GLY A 9 4.83 -3.07 17.68
CA GLY A 9 4.24 -3.46 16.40
C GLY A 9 3.57 -2.29 15.71
N GLY A 10 2.75 -1.53 16.42
CA GLY A 10 2.06 -0.34 15.91
C GLY A 10 3.01 0.71 15.33
N LEU A 11 4.13 0.99 15.99
CA LEU A 11 5.14 1.92 15.46
C LEU A 11 5.77 1.41 14.15
N ILE A 12 6.09 0.11 14.10
CA ILE A 12 6.63 -0.51 12.88
C ILE A 12 5.58 -0.46 11.76
N GLY A 13 4.33 -0.81 12.07
CA GLY A 13 3.23 -0.75 11.12
C GLY A 13 2.95 0.66 10.63
N PHE A 14 3.01 1.65 11.52
CA PHE A 14 2.84 3.05 11.13
C PHE A 14 3.89 3.48 10.09
N VAL A 15 5.16 3.19 10.34
CA VAL A 15 6.24 3.55 9.40
C VAL A 15 6.11 2.80 8.07
N THR A 16 5.83 1.49 8.12
CA THR A 16 5.69 0.68 6.89
C THR A 16 4.45 1.04 6.08
N GLY A 17 3.39 1.50 6.73
CA GLY A 17 2.17 1.95 6.06
C GLY A 17 2.30 3.28 5.32
N LEU A 18 3.25 4.13 5.72
CA LEU A 18 3.56 5.36 4.98
C LEU A 18 4.26 5.09 3.63
N LEU A 19 4.83 3.89 3.46
CA LEU A 19 5.61 3.53 2.28
C LEU A 19 4.75 2.76 1.27
N PRO A 20 4.33 3.38 0.14
CA PRO A 20 3.62 2.68 -0.90
C PRO A 20 4.44 1.48 -1.40
N GLY A 21 3.80 0.31 -1.54
CA GLY A 21 4.43 -0.88 -2.09
C GLY A 21 5.17 -1.78 -1.12
N VAL A 22 5.46 -1.34 0.08
CA VAL A 22 6.06 -2.22 1.10
C VAL A 22 5.08 -3.32 1.50
N GLY A 23 3.79 -3.01 1.50
CA GLY A 23 2.72 -3.97 1.77
C GLY A 23 2.59 -4.37 3.25
N GLY A 24 1.37 -4.80 3.63
CA GLY A 24 1.04 -5.23 4.98
C GLY A 24 1.92 -6.36 5.51
N ALA A 25 2.16 -7.33 4.66
CA ALA A 25 2.93 -8.50 5.04
C ALA A 25 4.34 -8.17 5.55
N VAL A 26 5.03 -7.20 4.93
CA VAL A 26 6.38 -6.81 5.37
C VAL A 26 6.33 -6.17 6.75
N GLY A 27 5.37 -5.28 7.01
CA GLY A 27 5.17 -4.66 8.32
C GLY A 27 4.89 -5.71 9.40
N ASP A 28 4.03 -6.67 9.11
CA ASP A 28 3.65 -7.75 10.03
C ASP A 28 4.85 -8.64 10.36
N PHE A 29 5.64 -9.06 9.37
CA PHE A 29 6.84 -9.86 9.58
C PHE A 29 7.94 -9.12 10.35
N LEU A 30 8.14 -7.84 10.06
CA LEU A 30 9.09 -7.01 10.82
C LEU A 30 8.66 -6.86 12.28
N ALA A 31 7.39 -6.63 12.53
CA ALA A 31 6.83 -6.53 13.87
C ALA A 31 6.94 -7.84 14.64
N TYR A 32 6.66 -8.97 13.96
CA TYR A 32 6.85 -10.29 14.53
C TYR A 32 8.32 -10.54 14.92
N GLY A 33 9.24 -10.25 14.00
CA GLY A 33 10.67 -10.38 14.23
C GLY A 33 11.18 -9.52 15.38
N ALA A 34 10.71 -8.26 15.46
CA ALA A 34 11.04 -7.33 16.54
C ALA A 34 10.49 -7.81 17.89
N THR A 35 9.26 -8.33 17.92
CA THR A 35 8.65 -8.90 19.12
C THR A 35 9.41 -10.15 19.58
N LYS A 36 9.72 -11.06 18.66
CA LYS A 36 10.54 -12.25 18.95
C LYS A 36 11.92 -11.88 19.50
N ALA A 37 12.56 -10.88 18.92
CA ALA A 37 13.87 -10.40 19.37
C ALA A 37 13.82 -9.80 20.79
N ALA A 38 12.75 -9.10 21.11
CA ALA A 38 12.57 -8.49 22.44
C ALA A 38 12.36 -9.53 23.56
N HIS A 39 11.82 -10.67 23.23
CA HIS A 39 11.59 -11.78 24.17
C HIS A 39 12.63 -12.89 24.04
N LYS A 40 13.80 -12.57 23.48
CA LYS A 40 14.91 -13.52 23.35
C LYS A 40 15.43 -13.94 24.73
N GLY A 41 15.38 -15.22 25.01
CA GLY A 41 15.84 -15.79 26.31
C GLY A 41 14.74 -15.94 27.35
N GLU A 42 13.53 -15.44 27.12
CA GLU A 42 12.38 -15.68 27.97
C GLU A 42 11.78 -17.06 27.67
N LYS A 43 11.41 -17.81 28.72
CA LYS A 43 10.63 -19.05 28.54
C LYS A 43 9.20 -18.68 28.14
N GLN A 44 8.83 -19.10 26.96
CA GLN A 44 7.48 -18.93 26.42
C GLN A 44 6.71 -20.26 26.56
N GLU A 45 5.46 -20.22 26.99
CA GLU A 45 4.60 -21.41 27.06
C GLU A 45 4.40 -22.02 25.66
N VAL A 46 4.25 -21.14 24.64
CA VAL A 46 4.16 -21.52 23.24
C VAL A 46 5.34 -20.89 22.51
N PRO A 47 6.17 -21.67 21.79
CA PRO A 47 7.31 -21.11 21.07
C PRO A 47 6.88 -20.19 19.94
N PHE A 48 7.73 -19.18 19.62
CA PHE A 48 7.52 -18.34 18.46
C PHE A 48 7.56 -19.19 17.18
N GLY A 49 6.59 -18.97 16.29
CA GLY A 49 6.38 -19.78 15.09
C GLY A 49 5.29 -20.84 15.24
N SER A 50 4.82 -21.13 16.45
CA SER A 50 3.79 -22.15 16.72
C SER A 50 2.50 -21.55 17.30
N GLY A 51 2.17 -20.31 16.93
CA GLY A 51 0.95 -19.63 17.42
C GLY A 51 1.12 -18.87 18.73
N ASN A 52 2.34 -18.39 19.02
CA ASN A 52 2.62 -17.60 20.23
C ASN A 52 1.75 -16.32 20.29
N PRO A 53 0.94 -16.11 21.34
CA PRO A 53 0.04 -14.96 21.44
C PRO A 53 0.79 -13.61 21.47
N VAL A 54 1.98 -13.59 22.06
CA VAL A 54 2.80 -12.37 22.15
C VAL A 54 3.29 -11.94 20.76
N GLY A 55 3.69 -12.92 19.93
CA GLY A 55 4.05 -12.67 18.54
C GLY A 55 2.89 -12.11 17.72
N LEU A 56 1.69 -12.68 17.93
CA LEU A 56 0.46 -12.19 17.27
C LEU A 56 0.13 -10.75 17.67
N LEU A 57 0.26 -10.37 18.93
CA LEU A 57 0.00 -8.99 19.38
C LEU A 57 0.90 -7.98 18.68
N GLY A 58 2.16 -8.31 18.41
CA GLY A 58 3.05 -7.47 17.63
C GLY A 58 2.58 -7.30 16.18
N CYS A 59 2.23 -8.40 15.51
CA CYS A 59 1.73 -8.39 14.13
C CYS A 59 0.43 -7.61 14.00
N GLU A 60 -0.55 -7.88 14.88
CA GLU A 60 -1.85 -7.22 14.81
C GLU A 60 -1.76 -5.73 15.14
N GLY A 61 -0.84 -5.36 16.05
CA GLY A 61 -0.52 -3.96 16.29
C GLY A 61 0.00 -3.27 15.03
N ALA A 62 0.89 -3.93 14.28
CA ALA A 62 1.42 -3.42 13.02
C ALA A 62 0.35 -3.33 11.94
N ASN A 63 -0.43 -4.38 11.75
CA ASN A 63 -1.49 -4.45 10.75
C ASN A 63 -2.51 -3.31 10.89
N ASN A 64 -2.95 -3.06 12.12
CA ASN A 64 -3.92 -1.99 12.38
C ASN A 64 -3.33 -0.59 12.17
N ALA A 65 -2.13 -0.33 12.70
CA ALA A 65 -1.46 0.95 12.54
C ALA A 65 -1.14 1.27 11.08
N GLN A 66 -0.75 0.26 10.31
CA GLN A 66 -0.44 0.38 8.88
C GLN A 66 -1.67 0.78 8.06
N LYS A 67 -2.85 0.26 8.37
CA LYS A 67 -4.09 0.64 7.67
C LYS A 67 -4.35 2.13 7.80
N VAL A 68 -4.19 2.68 9.01
CA VAL A 68 -4.37 4.13 9.26
C VAL A 68 -3.31 4.94 8.54
N SER A 69 -2.04 4.58 8.72
CA SER A 69 -0.94 5.35 8.12
C SER A 69 -0.92 5.31 6.60
N SER A 70 -1.45 4.23 5.99
CA SER A 70 -1.60 4.13 4.53
C SER A 70 -2.58 5.14 3.93
N MET A 71 -3.44 5.72 4.74
CA MET A 71 -4.34 6.81 4.32
C MET A 71 -3.59 8.13 4.09
N ILE A 72 -2.47 8.34 4.76
CA ILE A 72 -1.70 9.59 4.64
C ILE A 72 -1.21 9.78 3.19
N PRO A 73 -0.42 8.87 2.59
CA PRO A 73 -0.01 9.02 1.19
C PRO A 73 -1.19 8.95 0.21
N ALA A 74 -2.25 8.22 0.56
CA ALA A 74 -3.46 8.17 -0.25
C ALA A 74 -4.15 9.55 -0.34
N CYS A 75 -4.36 10.21 0.78
CA CYS A 75 -5.01 11.53 0.83
C CYS A 75 -4.10 12.64 0.28
N LEU A 76 -2.80 12.62 0.59
CA LEU A 76 -1.87 13.67 0.17
C LEU A 76 -1.47 13.60 -1.30
N PHE A 77 -1.24 12.38 -1.81
CA PHE A 77 -0.65 12.16 -3.13
C PHE A 77 -1.56 11.39 -4.08
N GLY A 78 -2.71 10.92 -3.61
CA GLY A 78 -3.57 10.04 -4.39
C GLY A 78 -2.94 8.66 -4.68
N ILE A 79 -1.96 8.25 -3.89
CA ILE A 79 -1.25 6.98 -4.05
C ILE A 79 -1.65 6.03 -2.91
N PRO A 80 -2.49 5.02 -3.17
CA PRO A 80 -2.88 4.08 -2.13
C PRO A 80 -1.70 3.19 -1.74
N ALA A 81 -1.28 3.27 -0.48
CA ALA A 81 -0.19 2.43 0.04
C ALA A 81 -0.66 1.02 0.43
N ALA A 82 -1.96 0.81 0.59
CA ALA A 82 -2.58 -0.48 0.95
C ALA A 82 -3.96 -0.63 0.31
N PRO A 83 -4.48 -1.87 0.15
CA PRO A 83 -5.82 -2.11 -0.41
C PRO A 83 -6.94 -1.37 0.33
N PHE A 84 -6.83 -1.24 1.65
CA PHE A 84 -7.78 -0.47 2.45
C PHE A 84 -7.82 1.00 2.01
N ALA A 85 -6.67 1.63 1.83
CA ALA A 85 -6.58 3.01 1.37
C ALA A 85 -7.21 3.17 -0.03
N ALA A 86 -6.97 2.21 -0.93
CA ALA A 86 -7.59 2.22 -2.26
C ALA A 86 -9.12 2.15 -2.20
N MET A 87 -9.69 1.33 -1.29
CA MET A 87 -11.15 1.28 -1.10
C MET A 87 -11.71 2.60 -0.61
N VAL A 88 -11.08 3.21 0.40
CA VAL A 88 -11.53 4.52 0.93
C VAL A 88 -11.43 5.58 -0.16
N MET A 89 -10.34 5.60 -0.93
CA MET A 89 -10.19 6.50 -2.07
C MET A 89 -11.34 6.32 -3.08
N ALA A 90 -11.66 5.09 -3.46
CA ALA A 90 -12.74 4.81 -4.40
C ALA A 90 -14.10 5.33 -3.89
N ILE A 91 -14.37 5.17 -2.59
CA ILE A 91 -15.59 5.69 -1.96
C ILE A 91 -15.60 7.23 -2.01
N CYS A 92 -14.50 7.88 -1.64
CA CYS A 92 -14.40 9.34 -1.69
C CYS A 92 -14.59 9.87 -3.11
N MET A 93 -13.95 9.25 -4.11
CA MET A 93 -14.10 9.62 -5.52
C MET A 93 -15.55 9.43 -5.99
N TYR A 94 -16.24 8.38 -5.53
CA TYR A 94 -17.67 8.18 -5.82
C TYR A 94 -18.54 9.34 -5.32
N PHE A 95 -18.17 9.95 -4.19
CA PHE A 95 -18.84 11.15 -3.67
C PHE A 95 -18.32 12.46 -4.28
N GLY A 96 -17.51 12.39 -5.34
CA GLY A 96 -16.99 13.58 -6.05
C GLY A 96 -15.87 14.31 -5.32
N MET A 97 -15.22 13.67 -4.36
CA MET A 97 -14.10 14.27 -3.62
C MET A 97 -12.79 14.10 -4.42
N GLU A 98 -12.06 15.17 -4.62
CA GLU A 98 -10.75 15.15 -5.26
C GLU A 98 -9.68 14.66 -4.27
N ILE A 99 -9.23 13.43 -4.44
CA ILE A 99 -8.19 12.83 -3.62
C ILE A 99 -6.81 13.06 -4.23
N GLY A 100 -5.81 13.22 -3.35
CA GLY A 100 -4.44 13.50 -3.76
C GLY A 100 -4.12 14.99 -3.83
N THR A 101 -5.00 15.80 -3.27
CA THR A 101 -4.76 17.23 -3.07
C THR A 101 -4.52 17.50 -1.58
N PRO A 102 -3.46 18.22 -1.19
CA PRO A 102 -3.23 18.59 0.20
C PRO A 102 -4.41 19.32 0.84
N SER A 103 -5.17 20.08 0.06
CA SER A 103 -6.38 20.82 0.47
C SER A 103 -7.47 19.91 1.06
N LEU A 104 -7.49 18.63 0.72
CA LEU A 104 -8.44 17.68 1.29
C LEU A 104 -8.19 17.44 2.80
N LEU A 105 -6.93 17.47 3.23
CA LEU A 105 -6.58 17.33 4.66
C LEU A 105 -6.75 18.63 5.43
N ASP A 106 -6.81 19.77 4.75
CA ASP A 106 -7.13 21.06 5.35
C ASP A 106 -8.63 21.18 5.69
N ASP A 107 -9.48 20.35 5.06
CA ASP A 107 -10.89 20.25 5.47
C ASP A 107 -10.99 19.46 6.79
N ILE A 108 -11.19 20.22 7.87
CA ILE A 108 -11.32 19.68 9.23
C ILE A 108 -12.50 18.70 9.34
N ASN A 109 -13.57 18.91 8.59
CA ASN A 109 -14.76 18.04 8.63
C ASN A 109 -14.44 16.68 8.00
N PHE A 110 -13.73 16.67 6.87
CA PHE A 110 -13.27 15.45 6.21
C PHE A 110 -12.32 14.67 7.14
N THR A 111 -11.30 15.33 7.65
CA THR A 111 -10.30 14.71 8.55
C THR A 111 -10.94 14.14 9.82
N ASN A 112 -11.84 14.88 10.44
CA ASN A 112 -12.58 14.42 11.60
C ASN A 112 -13.51 13.23 11.24
N SER A 113 -14.19 13.28 10.12
CA SER A 113 -15.07 12.20 9.67
C SER A 113 -14.30 10.90 9.43
N LEU A 114 -13.11 10.98 8.84
CA LEU A 114 -12.21 9.83 8.69
C LEU A 114 -11.77 9.28 10.05
N ALA A 115 -11.33 10.16 10.97
CA ALA A 115 -10.86 9.76 12.28
C ALA A 115 -11.97 9.10 13.12
N PHE A 116 -13.13 9.74 13.20
CA PHE A 116 -14.28 9.18 13.93
C PHE A 116 -14.81 7.91 13.26
N GLY A 117 -14.93 7.89 11.94
CA GLY A 117 -15.34 6.71 11.19
C GLY A 117 -14.43 5.52 11.45
N TYR A 118 -13.12 5.74 11.50
CA TYR A 118 -12.15 4.71 11.82
C TYR A 118 -12.30 4.22 13.28
N ILE A 119 -12.39 5.14 14.25
CA ILE A 119 -12.52 4.79 15.67
C ILE A 119 -13.80 3.99 15.92
N PHE A 120 -14.96 4.52 15.50
CA PHE A 120 -16.23 3.84 15.70
C PHE A 120 -16.34 2.54 14.89
N GLY A 121 -15.82 2.54 13.66
CA GLY A 121 -15.76 1.34 12.83
C GLY A 121 -14.92 0.24 13.48
N THR A 122 -13.76 0.58 14.03
CA THR A 122 -12.88 -0.39 14.73
C THR A 122 -13.56 -0.96 15.97
N ILE A 123 -14.21 -0.12 16.77
CA ILE A 123 -14.97 -0.58 17.95
C ILE A 123 -16.12 -1.49 17.50
N GLY A 124 -16.88 -1.09 16.48
CA GLY A 124 -17.98 -1.88 15.94
C GLY A 124 -17.54 -3.26 15.43
N VAL A 125 -16.46 -3.29 14.65
CA VAL A 125 -15.88 -4.55 14.14
C VAL A 125 -15.35 -5.41 15.28
N ALA A 126 -14.71 -4.83 16.30
CA ALA A 126 -14.23 -5.58 17.46
C ALA A 126 -15.39 -6.25 18.22
N LEU A 127 -16.47 -5.51 18.48
CA LEU A 127 -17.66 -6.06 19.11
C LEU A 127 -18.29 -7.17 18.26
N LEU A 128 -18.51 -6.92 16.97
CA LEU A 128 -19.04 -7.93 16.04
C LEU A 128 -18.15 -9.19 16.02
N SER A 129 -16.83 -9.03 16.00
CA SER A 129 -15.88 -10.15 16.00
C SER A 129 -16.00 -10.99 17.28
N ILE A 130 -16.15 -10.35 18.44
CA ILE A 130 -16.34 -11.05 19.73
C ILE A 130 -17.64 -11.87 19.74
N PHE A 131 -18.73 -11.35 19.18
CA PHE A 131 -19.99 -12.08 19.12
C PHE A 131 -20.01 -13.13 18.01
N SER A 132 -19.29 -12.90 16.92
CA SER A 132 -19.35 -13.74 15.70
C SER A 132 -18.23 -14.75 15.61
N TYR A 133 -17.21 -14.76 16.49
CA TYR A 133 -16.01 -15.56 16.33
C TYR A 133 -16.30 -17.07 16.13
N LYS A 134 -17.30 -17.61 16.84
CA LYS A 134 -17.70 -19.02 16.69
C LYS A 134 -18.21 -19.35 15.29
N TYR A 135 -18.92 -18.42 14.66
CA TYR A 135 -19.42 -18.58 13.29
C TYR A 135 -18.30 -18.40 12.27
N ILE A 136 -17.40 -17.42 12.51
CA ILE A 136 -16.23 -17.17 11.66
C ILE A 136 -15.32 -18.40 11.64
N LEU A 137 -15.09 -19.04 12.80
CA LEU A 137 -14.27 -20.25 12.85
C LEU A 137 -14.87 -21.40 12.02
N LYS A 138 -16.21 -21.53 11.97
CA LYS A 138 -16.86 -22.53 11.10
C LYS A 138 -16.62 -22.27 9.61
N VAL A 139 -16.49 -21.02 9.20
CA VAL A 139 -16.17 -20.68 7.81
C VAL A 139 -14.77 -21.19 7.42
N LEU A 140 -13.83 -21.23 8.36
CA LEU A 140 -12.48 -21.76 8.11
C LEU A 140 -12.45 -23.28 7.90
N GLU A 141 -13.51 -23.99 8.32
CA GLU A 141 -13.64 -25.44 8.10
C GLU A 141 -14.13 -25.77 6.67
N VAL A 142 -14.63 -24.75 5.94
CA VAL A 142 -15.09 -24.91 4.56
C VAL A 142 -13.90 -25.17 3.65
N PRO A 143 -13.95 -26.21 2.78
CA PRO A 143 -12.87 -26.50 1.85
C PRO A 143 -12.52 -25.30 0.95
N PHE A 144 -11.23 -25.07 0.74
CA PHE A 144 -10.71 -23.93 -0.02
C PHE A 144 -11.39 -23.74 -1.38
N TRP A 145 -11.66 -24.80 -2.10
CA TRP A 145 -12.23 -24.74 -3.45
C TRP A 145 -13.64 -24.12 -3.48
N ILE A 146 -14.45 -24.28 -2.41
CA ILE A 146 -15.80 -23.73 -2.35
C ILE A 146 -15.76 -22.21 -2.25
N TYR A 147 -15.03 -21.66 -1.26
CA TYR A 147 -14.97 -20.21 -1.10
C TYR A 147 -14.11 -19.54 -2.19
N ALA A 148 -13.09 -20.22 -2.73
CA ALA A 148 -12.32 -19.71 -3.86
C ALA A 148 -13.19 -19.53 -5.11
N THR A 149 -14.08 -20.50 -5.40
CA THR A 149 -15.01 -20.40 -6.52
C THR A 149 -15.99 -19.24 -6.33
N PHE A 150 -16.51 -19.08 -5.10
CA PHE A 150 -17.40 -17.96 -4.78
C PHE A 150 -16.68 -16.60 -4.93
N ILE A 151 -15.46 -16.48 -4.41
CA ILE A 151 -14.65 -15.26 -4.54
C ILE A 151 -14.36 -14.95 -6.01
N LEU A 152 -14.02 -15.97 -6.83
CA LEU A 152 -13.80 -15.77 -8.27
C LEU A 152 -15.06 -15.26 -8.97
N ALA A 153 -16.23 -15.82 -8.64
CA ALA A 153 -17.49 -15.36 -9.21
C ALA A 153 -17.76 -13.89 -8.87
N VAL A 154 -17.52 -13.49 -7.61
CA VAL A 154 -17.66 -12.10 -7.16
C VAL A 154 -16.66 -11.18 -7.89
N ILE A 155 -15.40 -11.60 -8.07
CA ILE A 155 -14.39 -10.81 -8.79
C ILE A 155 -14.80 -10.62 -10.25
N VAL A 156 -15.23 -11.68 -10.93
CA VAL A 156 -15.71 -11.61 -12.32
C VAL A 156 -16.91 -10.66 -12.44
N TYR A 157 -17.88 -10.81 -11.55
CA TYR A 157 -19.05 -9.95 -11.52
C TYR A 157 -18.69 -8.47 -11.27
N ALA A 158 -17.86 -8.20 -10.27
CA ALA A 158 -17.42 -6.85 -9.95
C ALA A 158 -16.64 -6.20 -11.11
N ASN A 159 -15.80 -6.99 -11.80
CA ASN A 159 -15.04 -6.49 -12.94
C ASN A 159 -15.95 -6.12 -14.11
N MET A 160 -16.99 -6.92 -14.39
CA MET A 160 -17.98 -6.64 -15.44
C MET A 160 -18.85 -5.41 -15.15
N GLN A 161 -18.94 -4.96 -13.91
CA GLN A 161 -19.69 -3.76 -13.53
C GLN A 161 -19.00 -2.45 -13.92
N TYR A 162 -17.70 -2.49 -14.23
CA TYR A 162 -16.92 -1.27 -14.46
C TYR A 162 -17.23 -0.64 -15.82
N THR A 163 -17.08 -1.36 -16.92
CA THR A 163 -17.42 -0.86 -18.26
C THR A 163 -18.61 -1.58 -18.89
N GLY A 164 -19.00 -2.74 -18.34
CA GLY A 164 -20.08 -3.59 -18.87
C GLY A 164 -19.69 -4.37 -20.14
N GLY A 165 -18.42 -4.35 -20.52
CA GLY A 165 -17.91 -4.96 -21.75
C GLY A 165 -17.14 -6.27 -21.53
N TRP A 166 -17.02 -7.06 -22.60
CA TRP A 166 -16.18 -8.26 -22.60
C TRP A 166 -14.68 -7.94 -22.47
N GLU A 167 -14.29 -6.71 -22.75
CA GLU A 167 -12.92 -6.20 -22.62
C GLU A 167 -12.40 -6.32 -21.19
N ASP A 168 -13.26 -6.09 -20.19
CA ASP A 168 -12.92 -6.22 -18.77
C ASP A 168 -12.55 -7.67 -18.42
N LEU A 169 -13.27 -8.64 -18.95
CA LEU A 169 -12.97 -10.06 -18.74
C LEU A 169 -11.66 -10.46 -19.41
N ALA A 170 -11.40 -9.97 -20.61
CA ALA A 170 -10.14 -10.20 -21.30
C ALA A 170 -8.96 -9.62 -20.50
N LEU A 171 -9.10 -8.40 -19.99
CA LEU A 171 -8.10 -7.76 -19.15
C LEU A 171 -7.89 -8.54 -17.85
N LEU A 172 -8.97 -9.00 -17.20
CA LEU A 172 -8.89 -9.83 -15.99
C LEU A 172 -8.12 -11.12 -16.26
N ALA A 173 -8.39 -11.79 -17.39
CA ALA A 173 -7.70 -13.01 -17.78
C ALA A 173 -6.21 -12.77 -18.03
N ILE A 174 -5.85 -11.71 -18.76
CA ILE A 174 -4.46 -11.34 -19.03
C ILE A 174 -3.72 -11.03 -17.72
N LEU A 175 -4.29 -10.21 -16.84
CA LEU A 175 -3.66 -9.85 -15.56
C LEU A 175 -3.54 -11.07 -14.63
N SER A 176 -4.51 -11.99 -14.68
CA SER A 176 -4.43 -13.25 -13.94
C SER A 176 -3.30 -14.13 -14.44
N ALA A 177 -3.14 -14.25 -15.77
CA ALA A 177 -2.04 -15.00 -16.37
C ALA A 177 -0.67 -14.38 -15.99
N ILE A 178 -0.54 -13.06 -16.05
CA ILE A 178 0.67 -12.34 -15.58
C ILE A 178 0.92 -12.65 -14.09
N GLY A 179 -0.12 -12.63 -13.25
CA GLY A 179 0.00 -12.96 -11.83
C GLY A 179 0.50 -14.40 -11.58
N VAL A 180 0.10 -15.36 -12.40
CA VAL A 180 0.61 -16.74 -12.36
C VAL A 180 2.07 -16.80 -12.78
N VAL A 181 2.44 -16.14 -13.88
CA VAL A 181 3.83 -16.04 -14.34
C VAL A 181 4.72 -15.41 -13.26
N CYS A 182 4.29 -14.31 -12.65
CA CYS A 182 5.03 -13.67 -11.56
C CYS A 182 5.26 -14.63 -10.39
N LYS A 183 4.27 -15.46 -10.07
CA LYS A 183 4.41 -16.47 -9.02
C LYS A 183 5.45 -17.53 -9.35
N THR A 184 5.49 -18.00 -10.60
CA THR A 184 6.46 -19.03 -11.04
C THR A 184 7.90 -18.50 -11.05
N PHE A 185 8.09 -17.20 -11.29
CA PHE A 185 9.41 -16.56 -11.28
C PHE A 185 9.77 -15.91 -9.92
N ASN A 186 9.00 -16.16 -8.85
CA ASN A 186 9.19 -15.54 -7.52
C ASN A 186 9.24 -14.00 -7.54
N ILE A 187 8.49 -13.38 -8.47
CA ILE A 187 8.37 -11.92 -8.56
C ILE A 187 7.27 -11.46 -7.60
N SER A 188 7.56 -10.41 -6.83
CA SER A 188 6.60 -9.82 -5.89
C SER A 188 5.40 -9.21 -6.63
N ARG A 189 4.24 -9.88 -6.58
CA ARG A 189 3.00 -9.39 -7.19
C ARG A 189 2.52 -8.05 -6.64
N PRO A 190 2.57 -7.81 -5.30
CA PRO A 190 2.23 -6.51 -4.75
C PRO A 190 3.08 -5.37 -5.31
N ALA A 191 4.38 -5.60 -5.53
CA ALA A 191 5.28 -4.59 -6.10
C ALA A 191 4.85 -4.19 -7.53
N ILE A 192 4.41 -5.15 -8.35
CA ILE A 192 3.91 -4.87 -9.70
C ILE A 192 2.62 -4.04 -9.65
N LEU A 193 1.68 -4.39 -8.77
CA LEU A 193 0.44 -3.65 -8.61
C LEU A 193 0.70 -2.20 -8.20
N VAL A 194 1.62 -2.00 -7.26
CA VAL A 194 2.00 -0.64 -6.83
C VAL A 194 2.70 0.11 -7.95
N ALA A 195 3.63 -0.52 -8.66
CA ALA A 195 4.30 0.10 -9.81
C ALA A 195 3.27 0.55 -10.87
N TYR A 196 2.25 -0.26 -11.12
CA TYR A 196 1.15 0.09 -12.03
C TYR A 196 0.38 1.32 -11.56
N VAL A 197 -0.06 1.35 -10.30
CA VAL A 197 -0.82 2.50 -9.74
C VAL A 197 0.04 3.76 -9.71
N VAL A 198 1.30 3.64 -9.30
CA VAL A 198 2.23 4.78 -9.20
C VAL A 198 2.61 5.31 -10.58
N ALA A 199 2.66 4.46 -11.61
CA ALA A 199 2.99 4.87 -12.98
C ALA A 199 2.04 5.95 -13.49
N PHE A 200 0.73 5.84 -13.23
CA PHE A 200 -0.24 6.87 -13.62
C PHE A 200 0.05 8.23 -12.94
N LYS A 201 0.40 8.19 -11.65
CA LYS A 201 0.74 9.43 -10.93
C LYS A 201 2.07 10.02 -11.36
N ILE A 202 3.05 9.18 -11.66
CA ILE A 202 4.32 9.64 -12.23
C ILE A 202 4.07 10.32 -13.57
N ASP A 203 3.26 9.72 -14.45
CA ASP A 203 2.93 10.28 -15.76
C ASP A 203 2.21 11.62 -15.62
N GLU A 204 1.18 11.70 -14.78
CA GLU A 204 0.44 12.93 -14.49
C GLU A 204 1.35 14.07 -13.99
N TYR A 205 2.18 13.78 -12.97
CA TYR A 205 3.07 14.79 -12.41
C TYR A 205 4.22 15.14 -13.35
N PHE A 206 4.72 14.17 -14.12
CA PHE A 206 5.78 14.40 -15.11
C PHE A 206 5.30 15.37 -16.19
N TRP A 207 4.17 15.10 -16.83
CA TRP A 207 3.60 15.98 -17.85
C TRP A 207 3.15 17.31 -17.27
N GLY A 208 2.56 17.33 -16.10
CA GLY A 208 2.21 18.58 -15.40
C GLY A 208 3.43 19.45 -15.12
N THR A 209 4.53 18.85 -14.68
CA THR A 209 5.79 19.56 -14.45
C THR A 209 6.36 20.10 -15.76
N LEU A 210 6.37 19.30 -16.83
CA LEU A 210 6.82 19.74 -18.14
C LEU A 210 5.99 20.92 -18.66
N GLN A 211 4.68 20.89 -18.49
CA GLN A 211 3.80 21.99 -18.89
C GLN A 211 4.08 23.25 -18.08
N LEU A 212 4.25 23.14 -16.77
CA LEU A 212 4.53 24.29 -15.91
C LEU A 212 5.88 24.94 -16.23
N TYR A 213 6.91 24.15 -16.42
CA TYR A 213 8.25 24.67 -16.75
C TYR A 213 8.41 25.02 -18.23
N GLY A 214 7.79 24.27 -19.13
CA GLY A 214 7.78 24.55 -20.56
C GLY A 214 6.96 25.80 -20.91
N TYR A 215 5.84 26.04 -20.24
CA TYR A 215 4.95 27.18 -20.51
C TYR A 215 5.58 28.53 -20.09
N LYS A 216 6.42 28.56 -19.06
CA LYS A 216 7.14 29.80 -18.66
C LYS A 216 8.13 30.30 -19.70
N GLN A 217 8.53 29.46 -20.66
CA GLN A 217 9.49 29.81 -21.71
C GLN A 217 8.89 29.82 -23.12
N TRP A 218 7.62 29.46 -23.27
CA TRP A 218 6.97 29.47 -24.55
C TRP A 218 6.68 30.93 -24.99
N LYS A 219 7.52 31.44 -25.89
CA LYS A 219 7.23 32.69 -26.62
C LYS A 219 6.45 32.28 -27.85
N PRO A 220 5.27 32.95 -28.13
CA PRO A 220 4.51 32.69 -29.33
C PRO A 220 5.37 33.04 -30.54
N GLY A 221 5.70 32.07 -31.37
CA GLY A 221 6.49 32.24 -32.58
C GLY A 221 7.70 31.33 -32.76
N LEU A 222 8.09 30.51 -31.74
CA LEU A 222 9.10 29.48 -31.92
C LEU A 222 8.42 28.11 -32.17
N SER A 223 8.95 27.38 -33.16
CA SER A 223 8.59 25.99 -33.40
C SER A 223 8.89 25.16 -32.14
N SER A 224 7.98 24.28 -31.81
CA SER A 224 7.71 23.66 -30.50
C SER A 224 8.82 22.84 -29.83
N MET A 225 10.05 22.82 -30.32
CA MET A 225 11.15 22.03 -29.73
C MET A 225 12.44 22.82 -29.46
N GLU A 226 12.66 23.96 -30.07
CA GLU A 226 13.92 24.72 -29.92
C GLU A 226 14.04 25.54 -28.64
N GLY A 227 12.93 25.73 -27.91
CA GLY A 227 12.88 26.50 -26.66
C GLY A 227 12.89 25.68 -25.38
N PHE A 228 12.88 24.35 -25.48
CA PHE A 228 12.78 23.49 -24.30
C PHE A 228 14.19 23.26 -23.70
N ARG A 229 14.50 23.99 -22.65
CA ARG A 229 15.76 23.86 -21.93
C ARG A 229 15.70 22.69 -20.96
N TRP A 230 15.99 21.50 -21.44
CA TRP A 230 16.13 20.28 -20.63
C TRP A 230 17.02 20.47 -19.39
N PHE A 231 18.03 21.34 -19.49
CA PHE A 231 18.95 21.64 -18.40
C PHE A 231 18.32 22.36 -17.21
N GLU A 232 17.22 23.09 -17.39
CA GLU A 232 16.55 23.72 -16.25
C GLU A 232 15.66 22.75 -15.47
N LEU A 233 15.12 21.74 -16.14
CA LEU A 233 14.40 20.63 -15.50
C LEU A 233 15.34 19.82 -14.62
N PHE A 234 16.59 19.69 -15.03
CA PHE A 234 17.65 18.98 -14.31
C PHE A 234 18.53 19.89 -13.46
N ASN A 235 18.13 21.15 -13.23
CA ASN A 235 18.86 22.03 -12.31
C ASN A 235 18.61 21.59 -10.85
N ILE A 236 19.26 20.49 -10.52
CA ILE A 236 19.17 19.73 -9.27
C ILE A 236 19.42 20.63 -8.05
N TRP A 237 20.24 21.68 -8.22
CA TRP A 237 20.60 22.60 -7.15
C TRP A 237 19.45 23.48 -6.67
N ASN A 238 18.45 23.72 -7.52
CA ASN A 238 17.26 24.49 -7.15
C ASN A 238 16.16 23.60 -6.51
N HIS A 239 16.34 22.28 -6.49
CA HIS A 239 15.39 21.31 -5.96
C HIS A 239 16.07 20.32 -5.01
N PRO A 240 16.53 20.76 -3.83
CA PRO A 240 17.29 19.91 -2.90
C PRO A 240 16.52 18.67 -2.45
N ILE A 241 15.20 18.75 -2.33
CA ILE A 241 14.33 17.62 -1.95
C ILE A 241 14.36 16.54 -3.04
N PHE A 242 14.31 16.94 -4.32
CA PHE A 242 14.37 16.00 -5.46
C PHE A 242 15.72 15.28 -5.51
N LEU A 243 16.82 15.99 -5.25
CA LEU A 243 18.16 15.41 -5.16
C LEU A 243 18.25 14.37 -4.04
N VAL A 244 17.75 14.71 -2.85
CA VAL A 244 17.70 13.77 -1.71
C VAL A 244 16.89 12.53 -2.06
N CYS A 245 15.72 12.67 -2.69
CA CYS A 245 14.89 11.54 -3.10
C CYS A 245 15.61 10.65 -4.13
N ILE A 246 16.29 11.21 -5.12
CA ILE A 246 17.10 10.45 -6.08
C ILE A 246 18.24 9.71 -5.37
N LEU A 247 18.97 10.37 -4.49
CA LEU A 247 20.07 9.73 -3.76
C LEU A 247 19.57 8.57 -2.89
N ILE A 248 18.42 8.73 -2.22
CA ILE A 248 17.80 7.65 -1.46
C ILE A 248 17.38 6.51 -2.39
N ALA A 249 16.72 6.80 -3.51
CA ALA A 249 16.29 5.79 -4.47
C ALA A 249 17.47 5.00 -5.06
N VAL A 250 18.54 5.71 -5.47
CA VAL A 250 19.77 5.10 -5.97
C VAL A 250 20.46 4.30 -4.87
N GLY A 251 20.50 4.80 -3.64
CA GLY A 251 21.06 4.07 -2.49
C GLY A 251 20.31 2.77 -2.19
N ILE A 252 18.99 2.79 -2.23
CA ILE A 252 18.15 1.60 -2.06
C ILE A 252 18.39 0.61 -3.21
N PHE A 253 18.42 1.10 -4.45
CA PHE A 253 18.67 0.28 -5.64
C PHE A 253 20.04 -0.39 -5.57
N LEU A 254 21.11 0.37 -5.30
CA LEU A 254 22.47 -0.16 -5.15
C LEU A 254 22.56 -1.17 -4.02
N ASN A 255 21.95 -0.88 -2.86
CA ASN A 255 21.91 -1.82 -1.75
C ASN A 255 21.16 -3.12 -2.11
N SER A 256 20.08 -3.01 -2.88
CA SER A 256 19.32 -4.17 -3.39
C SER A 256 20.17 -5.02 -4.36
N VAL A 257 20.90 -4.37 -5.27
CA VAL A 257 21.78 -5.04 -6.24
C VAL A 257 22.99 -5.69 -5.55
N LEU A 258 23.61 -4.98 -4.59
CA LEU A 258 24.79 -5.46 -3.86
C LEU A 258 24.45 -6.56 -2.83
N ARG A 259 23.21 -6.62 -2.34
CA ARG A 259 22.75 -7.68 -1.41
C ARG A 259 22.32 -8.98 -2.08
N LYS A 260 22.49 -9.13 -3.38
CA LYS A 260 22.06 -10.32 -4.14
C LYS A 260 22.68 -11.66 -3.68
N ASP A 261 23.63 -11.66 -2.75
CA ASP A 261 24.37 -12.84 -2.31
C ASP A 261 24.02 -13.40 -0.92
N LYS A 262 22.98 -12.89 -0.26
CA LYS A 262 22.48 -13.56 0.96
C LYS A 262 21.05 -14.00 0.69
N GLY A 263 20.95 -15.19 0.10
CA GLY A 263 19.68 -15.87 -0.13
C GLY A 263 18.88 -15.93 1.16
N LEU A 264 17.77 -15.25 1.18
CA LEU A 264 16.68 -15.54 2.08
C LEU A 264 15.96 -16.74 1.47
N ASP A 265 16.33 -17.94 1.91
CA ASP A 265 15.56 -19.16 1.67
C ASP A 265 14.18 -18.94 2.29
N TYR A 266 13.21 -18.69 1.45
CA TYR A 266 11.78 -18.75 1.77
C TYR A 266 11.29 -20.19 1.44
N THR A 267 11.72 -21.17 2.22
CA THR A 267 11.04 -22.48 2.31
C THR A 267 10.05 -22.48 3.46
#